data_1e87eee6a576ea3c7d2c7cf20af0f595
#
_entry.id   1e87eee6a576ea3c7d2c7cf20af0f595
#
_cell.length_a   1.000
_cell.length_b   1.000
_cell.length_c   1.000
_cell.angle_alpha   90.00
_cell.angle_beta   90.00
_cell.angle_gamma   90.00
#
_symmetry.space_group_name_H-M   'P 1'
#
loop_
_entity.id
_entity.type
_entity.pdbx_description
1 polymer ?
#
loop_
_entity_poly.entity_id
_entity_poly.type
_entity_poly.pdbx_seq_one_letter_code
_entity_poly.pdbx_strand_id
1 'polypeptide(L)'
;IKRKTKGKTKVELIPNWADNKEVFPLRKEDTRLYNQLEISGFIFQFAGNLGYAQGLDNILSAISLVENKNISFLFIGGGAKAEVIKAFGEQKENVIYIGFQERSMQKDFLNTCDVAIVTLSDGMYGLGVPSKSYNIMAAGKPILYIGDEKSEIALCIKEYNIGWLVKPDDPYSLKNMIEYIYQNKDSLISIQNNARLVADTVFAKERILNRYYALLS
;
A
#
# COMPACT_ATOMS: atom_id res chain seq x y z
N ILE A 1 -0.64 -21.84 14.56
CA ILE A 1 0.54 -22.50 15.14
C ILE A 1 0.21 -23.00 16.54
N LYS A 2 -0.22 -22.18 17.52
CA LYS A 2 -0.55 -22.60 18.90
C LYS A 2 -1.47 -23.83 18.95
N ARG A 3 -2.50 -23.87 18.08
CA ARG A 3 -3.41 -25.04 17.96
C ARG A 3 -2.68 -26.30 17.46
N LYS A 4 -1.73 -26.17 16.51
CA LYS A 4 -0.93 -27.30 15.98
C LYS A 4 0.06 -27.83 17.01
N THR A 5 0.66 -26.97 17.83
CA THR A 5 1.62 -27.35 18.87
C THR A 5 0.96 -27.78 20.19
N LYS A 6 -0.37 -27.73 20.28
CA LYS A 6 -1.15 -28.01 21.50
C LYS A 6 -0.64 -27.20 22.73
N GLY A 7 -0.10 -26.01 22.50
CA GLY A 7 0.44 -25.15 23.53
C GLY A 7 1.79 -25.57 24.14
N LYS A 8 2.42 -26.66 23.62
CA LYS A 8 3.70 -27.18 24.15
C LYS A 8 4.93 -26.38 23.72
N THR A 9 4.78 -25.49 22.75
CA THR A 9 5.90 -24.70 22.20
C THR A 9 5.61 -23.22 22.40
N LYS A 10 6.61 -22.46 22.88
CA LYS A 10 6.55 -20.99 22.89
C LYS A 10 6.44 -20.50 21.46
N VAL A 11 5.45 -19.65 21.19
CA VAL A 11 5.22 -19.04 19.90
C VAL A 11 5.34 -17.53 20.08
N GLU A 12 6.31 -16.94 19.39
CA GLU A 12 6.52 -15.51 19.33
C GLU A 12 6.08 -14.99 17.97
N LEU A 13 5.34 -13.87 17.97
CA LEU A 13 4.97 -13.18 16.75
C LEU A 13 5.93 -12.00 16.56
N ILE A 14 6.72 -12.05 15.50
CA ILE A 14 7.58 -10.94 15.09
C ILE A 14 7.08 -10.47 13.72
N PRO A 15 6.59 -9.22 13.61
CA PRO A 15 6.14 -8.66 12.34
C PRO A 15 7.33 -8.44 11.39
N ASN A 16 7.04 -8.15 10.14
CA ASN A 16 8.03 -7.65 9.21
C ASN A 16 8.45 -6.21 9.60
N TRP A 17 9.41 -5.61 8.90
CA TRP A 17 9.96 -4.30 9.24
C TRP A 17 9.87 -3.30 8.09
N ALA A 18 9.92 -2.03 8.45
CA ALA A 18 10.12 -0.90 7.56
C ALA A 18 11.62 -0.64 7.36
N ASP A 19 12.06 -0.44 6.14
CA ASP A 19 13.43 -0.04 5.83
C ASP A 19 13.55 1.50 5.92
N ASN A 20 13.33 2.01 7.13
CA ASN A 20 13.10 3.42 7.42
C ASN A 20 14.35 4.32 7.29
N LYS A 21 15.53 3.75 7.09
CA LYS A 21 16.76 4.47 6.72
C LYS A 21 16.90 4.69 5.22
N GLU A 22 16.47 3.71 4.43
CA GLU A 22 16.53 3.77 2.96
C GLU A 22 15.30 4.46 2.38
N VAL A 23 14.13 4.26 3.00
CA VAL A 23 12.86 4.84 2.58
C VAL A 23 12.41 5.86 3.64
N PHE A 24 12.18 7.09 3.23
CA PHE A 24 11.72 8.18 4.08
C PHE A 24 10.85 9.15 3.28
N PRO A 25 10.03 9.98 3.94
CA PRO A 25 9.10 10.89 3.27
C PRO A 25 9.81 11.89 2.37
N LEU A 26 9.29 12.04 1.16
CA LEU A 26 9.59 13.10 0.20
C LEU A 26 8.28 13.71 -0.27
N ARG A 27 8.29 14.96 -0.69
CA ARG A 27 7.19 15.51 -1.47
C ARG A 27 7.18 14.82 -2.84
N LYS A 28 6.01 14.59 -3.41
CA LYS A 28 5.93 13.91 -4.72
C LYS A 28 6.61 14.71 -5.84
N GLU A 29 6.57 16.04 -5.73
CA GLU A 29 7.22 16.96 -6.67
C GLU A 29 8.75 16.85 -6.64
N ASP A 30 9.34 16.33 -5.55
CA ASP A 30 10.78 16.12 -5.40
C ASP A 30 11.21 14.75 -5.94
N THR A 31 10.27 13.89 -6.38
CA THR A 31 10.60 12.58 -6.94
C THR A 31 10.86 12.68 -8.43
N ARG A 32 11.87 11.90 -8.87
CA ARG A 32 12.23 11.82 -10.30
C ARG A 32 11.08 11.27 -11.13
N LEU A 33 10.41 10.22 -10.60
CA LEU A 33 9.35 9.55 -11.32
C LEU A 33 8.15 10.46 -11.56
N TYR A 34 7.73 11.25 -10.56
CA TYR A 34 6.65 12.23 -10.73
C TYR A 34 6.93 13.21 -11.88
N ASN A 35 8.16 13.75 -11.92
CA ASN A 35 8.57 14.72 -12.94
C ASN A 35 8.71 14.09 -14.33
N GLN A 36 8.99 12.79 -14.43
CA GLN A 36 9.11 12.07 -15.71
C GLN A 36 7.75 11.66 -16.32
N LEU A 37 6.76 11.37 -15.46
CA LEU A 37 5.46 10.86 -15.91
C LEU A 37 4.48 11.94 -16.34
N GLU A 38 4.81 13.22 -16.14
CA GLU A 38 3.88 14.34 -16.39
C GLU A 38 2.51 14.14 -15.71
N ILE A 39 2.50 13.35 -14.62
CA ILE A 39 1.29 13.05 -13.86
C ILE A 39 0.92 14.26 -13.00
N SER A 40 -0.35 14.57 -12.92
CA SER A 40 -0.86 15.70 -12.13
C SER A 40 -2.03 15.30 -11.24
N GLY A 41 -2.41 16.19 -10.34
CA GLY A 41 -3.54 15.99 -9.47
C GLY A 41 -3.23 15.13 -8.24
N PHE A 42 -4.26 14.46 -7.73
CA PHE A 42 -4.19 13.59 -6.57
C PHE A 42 -3.96 12.14 -7.00
N ILE A 43 -2.90 11.52 -6.52
CA ILE A 43 -2.41 10.26 -7.04
C ILE A 43 -2.66 9.12 -6.05
N PHE A 44 -3.45 8.13 -6.47
CA PHE A 44 -3.51 6.82 -5.85
C PHE A 44 -2.55 5.88 -6.58
N GLN A 45 -1.71 5.15 -5.82
CA GLN A 45 -0.70 4.29 -6.42
C GLN A 45 -0.81 2.85 -5.92
N PHE A 46 -0.80 1.91 -6.86
CA PHE A 46 -0.49 0.51 -6.58
C PHE A 46 0.92 0.19 -7.06
N ALA A 47 1.80 -0.26 -6.18
CA ALA A 47 3.14 -0.71 -6.53
C ALA A 47 3.39 -2.15 -6.05
N GLY A 48 3.77 -3.06 -6.95
CA GLY A 48 4.08 -4.44 -6.62
C GLY A 48 3.71 -5.46 -7.69
N ASN A 49 3.57 -6.73 -7.30
CA ASN A 49 3.17 -7.79 -8.21
C ASN A 49 1.71 -7.58 -8.67
N LEU A 50 1.52 -7.51 -9.98
CA LEU A 50 0.22 -7.37 -10.64
C LEU A 50 -0.37 -8.77 -10.92
N GLY A 51 -0.53 -9.57 -9.86
CA GLY A 51 -0.99 -10.95 -9.93
C GLY A 51 -2.48 -11.12 -9.63
N TYR A 52 -2.99 -12.34 -9.82
CA TYR A 52 -4.40 -12.67 -9.58
C TYR A 52 -4.82 -12.53 -8.11
N ALA A 53 -3.91 -12.79 -7.16
CA ALA A 53 -4.17 -12.69 -5.72
C ALA A 53 -4.34 -11.25 -5.20
N GLN A 54 -4.24 -10.26 -6.08
CA GLN A 54 -4.30 -8.85 -5.70
C GLN A 54 -5.69 -8.21 -5.91
N GLY A 55 -6.67 -8.94 -6.44
CA GLY A 55 -8.03 -8.39 -6.65
C GLY A 55 -8.06 -7.14 -7.54
N LEU A 56 -7.16 -7.06 -8.54
CA LEU A 56 -6.99 -5.86 -9.37
C LEU A 56 -8.22 -5.53 -10.21
N ASP A 57 -9.03 -6.52 -10.56
CA ASP A 57 -10.28 -6.30 -11.33
C ASP A 57 -11.27 -5.43 -10.54
N ASN A 58 -11.35 -5.60 -9.21
CA ASN A 58 -12.14 -4.75 -8.35
C ASN A 58 -11.66 -3.29 -8.36
N ILE A 59 -10.33 -3.09 -8.35
CA ILE A 59 -9.73 -1.75 -8.44
C ILE A 59 -10.04 -1.11 -9.79
N LEU A 60 -9.84 -1.81 -10.89
CA LEU A 60 -10.12 -1.29 -12.24
C LEU A 60 -11.61 -0.96 -12.42
N SER A 61 -12.50 -1.80 -11.86
CA SER A 61 -13.94 -1.54 -11.85
C SER A 61 -14.27 -0.27 -11.06
N ALA A 62 -13.68 -0.08 -9.89
CA ALA A 62 -13.88 1.14 -9.10
C ALA A 62 -13.35 2.39 -9.83
N ILE A 63 -12.17 2.31 -10.43
CA ILE A 63 -11.57 3.41 -11.22
C ILE A 63 -12.49 3.80 -12.39
N SER A 64 -13.15 2.82 -13.03
CA SER A 64 -14.11 3.10 -14.12
C SER A 64 -15.29 3.95 -13.68
N LEU A 65 -15.63 3.91 -12.39
CA LEU A 65 -16.73 4.70 -11.79
C LEU A 65 -16.29 6.07 -11.28
N VAL A 66 -14.99 6.34 -11.21
CA VAL A 66 -14.45 7.65 -10.76
C VAL A 66 -14.50 8.62 -11.93
N GLU A 67 -15.29 9.68 -11.78
CA GLU A 67 -15.46 10.73 -12.81
C GLU A 67 -14.55 11.95 -12.59
N ASN A 68 -13.99 12.10 -11.40
CA ASN A 68 -13.17 13.25 -11.05
C ASN A 68 -11.80 13.18 -11.75
N LYS A 69 -11.60 14.06 -12.72
CA LYS A 69 -10.37 14.12 -13.55
C LYS A 69 -9.13 14.60 -12.77
N ASN A 70 -9.29 15.15 -11.56
CA ASN A 70 -8.16 15.53 -10.71
C ASN A 70 -7.61 14.36 -9.88
N ILE A 71 -8.17 13.16 -10.05
CA ILE A 71 -7.69 11.93 -9.44
C ILE A 71 -6.99 11.08 -10.49
N SER A 72 -5.73 10.77 -10.24
CA SER A 72 -4.91 9.90 -11.10
C SER A 72 -4.57 8.60 -10.40
N PHE A 73 -4.38 7.55 -11.18
CA PHE A 73 -4.04 6.22 -10.70
C PHE A 73 -2.74 5.75 -11.34
N LEU A 74 -1.75 5.43 -10.51
CA LEU A 74 -0.44 4.97 -10.96
C LEU A 74 -0.25 3.50 -10.58
N PHE A 75 -0.03 2.66 -11.57
CA PHE A 75 0.28 1.25 -11.39
C PHE A 75 1.76 0.99 -11.73
N ILE A 76 2.48 0.40 -10.76
CA ILE A 76 3.91 0.11 -10.86
C ILE A 76 4.13 -1.37 -10.64
N GLY A 77 4.79 -2.05 -11.56
CA GLY A 77 5.18 -3.44 -11.41
C GLY A 77 4.92 -4.30 -12.62
N GLY A 78 5.08 -5.60 -12.43
CA GLY A 78 4.81 -6.62 -13.44
C GLY A 78 4.01 -7.77 -12.85
N GLY A 79 3.54 -8.66 -13.70
CA GLY A 79 2.76 -9.82 -13.31
C GLY A 79 1.70 -10.20 -14.32
N ALA A 80 0.91 -11.23 -14.02
CA ALA A 80 -0.06 -11.80 -14.96
C ALA A 80 -1.16 -10.82 -15.44
N LYS A 81 -1.42 -9.75 -14.69
CA LYS A 81 -2.41 -8.71 -15.04
C LYS A 81 -1.78 -7.45 -15.65
N ALA A 82 -0.47 -7.42 -15.91
CA ALA A 82 0.23 -6.23 -16.40
C ALA A 82 -0.36 -5.73 -17.73
N GLU A 83 -0.58 -6.60 -18.70
CA GLU A 83 -1.15 -6.24 -20.01
C GLU A 83 -2.60 -5.74 -19.90
N VAL A 84 -3.38 -6.28 -18.97
CA VAL A 84 -4.75 -5.81 -18.71
C VAL A 84 -4.74 -4.37 -18.19
N ILE A 85 -3.84 -4.07 -17.26
CA ILE A 85 -3.72 -2.72 -16.69
C ILE A 85 -3.20 -1.73 -17.72
N LYS A 86 -2.22 -2.15 -18.53
CA LYS A 86 -1.70 -1.34 -19.63
C LYS A 86 -2.81 -0.97 -20.63
N ALA A 87 -3.55 -1.96 -21.13
CA ALA A 87 -4.66 -1.74 -22.04
C ALA A 87 -5.78 -0.87 -21.43
N PHE A 88 -6.00 -0.98 -20.10
CA PHE A 88 -6.93 -0.13 -19.39
C PHE A 88 -6.45 1.33 -19.34
N GLY A 89 -5.14 1.56 -19.10
CA GLY A 89 -4.53 2.89 -19.13
C GLY A 89 -4.58 3.55 -20.52
N GLU A 90 -4.49 2.78 -21.59
CA GLU A 90 -4.66 3.31 -22.96
C GLU A 90 -6.08 3.87 -23.24
N GLN A 91 -7.07 3.44 -22.43
CA GLN A 91 -8.48 3.87 -22.55
C GLN A 91 -8.87 4.96 -21.53
N LYS A 92 -8.05 5.19 -20.50
CA LYS A 92 -8.35 6.10 -19.41
C LYS A 92 -7.17 7.04 -19.15
N GLU A 93 -7.32 8.32 -19.51
CA GLU A 93 -6.28 9.35 -19.41
C GLU A 93 -5.68 9.52 -18.00
N ASN A 94 -6.48 9.20 -16.97
CA ASN A 94 -6.05 9.33 -15.57
C ASN A 94 -5.46 8.05 -14.99
N VAL A 95 -5.17 7.03 -15.81
CA VAL A 95 -4.55 5.77 -15.40
C VAL A 95 -3.21 5.62 -16.10
N ILE A 96 -2.14 5.52 -15.32
CA ILE A 96 -0.78 5.39 -15.83
C ILE A 96 -0.22 4.04 -15.36
N TYR A 97 0.29 3.28 -16.29
CA TYR A 97 1.03 2.06 -16.04
C TYR A 97 2.50 2.24 -16.39
N ILE A 98 3.36 1.94 -15.44
CA ILE A 98 4.78 1.79 -15.67
C ILE A 98 5.20 0.39 -15.24
N GLY A 99 6.02 -0.27 -16.01
CA GLY A 99 6.50 -1.61 -15.72
C GLY A 99 7.23 -1.75 -14.37
N PHE A 100 7.93 -2.84 -14.22
CA PHE A 100 8.77 -3.11 -13.05
C PHE A 100 9.79 -1.99 -12.83
N GLN A 101 9.94 -1.57 -11.58
CA GLN A 101 10.97 -0.64 -11.13
C GLN A 101 11.95 -1.35 -10.20
N GLU A 102 13.23 -1.03 -10.31
CA GLU A 102 14.26 -1.60 -9.46
C GLU A 102 14.08 -1.19 -7.99
N ARG A 103 14.52 -2.05 -7.08
CA ARG A 103 14.46 -1.79 -5.63
C ARG A 103 15.21 -0.51 -5.22
N SER A 104 16.28 -0.16 -5.91
CA SER A 104 17.04 1.09 -5.73
C SER A 104 16.18 2.34 -5.91
N MET A 105 15.12 2.25 -6.73
CA MET A 105 14.16 3.33 -6.98
C MET A 105 13.00 3.35 -5.98
N GLN A 106 12.99 2.46 -4.97
CA GLN A 106 11.84 2.30 -4.08
C GLN A 106 11.47 3.58 -3.33
N LYS A 107 12.46 4.31 -2.82
CA LYS A 107 12.21 5.60 -2.17
C LYS A 107 11.54 6.58 -3.12
N ASP A 108 11.99 6.63 -4.37
CA ASP A 108 11.46 7.53 -5.38
C ASP A 108 10.00 7.18 -5.71
N PHE A 109 9.75 5.97 -6.18
CA PHE A 109 8.39 5.60 -6.61
C PHE A 109 7.37 5.52 -5.47
N LEU A 110 7.75 5.15 -4.24
CA LEU A 110 6.80 5.15 -3.12
C LEU A 110 6.38 6.57 -2.72
N ASN A 111 7.19 7.57 -3.01
CA ASN A 111 6.89 8.96 -2.72
C ASN A 111 6.14 9.70 -3.85
N THR A 112 5.97 9.09 -5.01
CA THR A 112 5.28 9.68 -6.17
C THR A 112 3.77 9.85 -5.97
N CYS A 113 3.17 9.21 -4.96
CA CYS A 113 1.73 9.26 -4.70
C CYS A 113 1.34 10.08 -3.47
N ASP A 114 0.05 10.38 -3.37
CA ASP A 114 -0.59 10.93 -2.18
C ASP A 114 -1.09 9.80 -1.27
N VAL A 115 -1.61 8.71 -1.84
CA VAL A 115 -2.13 7.53 -1.12
C VAL A 115 -1.69 6.25 -1.83
N ALA A 116 -1.18 5.29 -1.06
CA ALA A 116 -0.81 3.98 -1.58
C ALA A 116 -1.95 2.96 -1.44
N ILE A 117 -2.25 2.25 -2.52
CA ILE A 117 -3.21 1.15 -2.53
C ILE A 117 -2.49 -0.15 -2.17
N VAL A 118 -3.01 -0.85 -1.18
CA VAL A 118 -2.58 -2.19 -0.79
C VAL A 118 -3.79 -3.11 -0.82
N THR A 119 -3.67 -4.25 -1.46
CA THR A 119 -4.81 -5.15 -1.63
C THR A 119 -4.43 -6.61 -1.50
N LEU A 120 -5.37 -7.41 -1.03
CA LEU A 120 -5.41 -8.86 -1.07
C LEU A 120 -6.83 -9.29 -1.45
N SER A 121 -6.94 -10.22 -2.39
CA SER A 121 -8.23 -10.82 -2.76
C SER A 121 -8.92 -11.47 -1.57
N ASP A 122 -10.23 -11.63 -1.67
CA ASP A 122 -10.99 -12.40 -0.69
C ASP A 122 -10.42 -13.83 -0.54
N GLY A 123 -10.52 -14.40 0.65
CA GLY A 123 -9.96 -15.72 0.97
C GLY A 123 -8.44 -15.77 1.17
N MET A 124 -7.69 -14.70 0.94
CA MET A 124 -6.23 -14.64 1.14
C MET A 124 -5.81 -14.34 2.58
N TYR A 125 -6.76 -14.12 3.49
CA TYR A 125 -6.49 -13.91 4.90
C TYR A 125 -5.72 -15.09 5.52
N GLY A 126 -4.61 -14.78 6.18
CA GLY A 126 -3.75 -15.78 6.81
C GLY A 126 -2.80 -16.53 5.86
N LEU A 127 -2.87 -16.31 4.55
CA LEU A 127 -1.97 -16.90 3.56
C LEU A 127 -0.80 -15.99 3.20
N GLY A 128 -0.93 -14.70 3.45
CA GLY A 128 0.13 -13.73 3.19
C GLY A 128 -0.09 -12.41 3.94
N VAL A 129 1.01 -11.70 4.17
CA VAL A 129 1.02 -10.33 4.68
C VAL A 129 1.60 -9.43 3.60
N PRO A 130 0.91 -8.34 3.22
CA PRO A 130 1.43 -7.41 2.22
C PRO A 130 2.67 -6.66 2.74
N SER A 131 3.85 -7.25 2.61
CA SER A 131 5.11 -6.72 3.16
C SER A 131 5.48 -5.32 2.64
N LYS A 132 4.96 -4.92 1.48
CA LYS A 132 5.14 -3.57 0.92
C LYS A 132 4.59 -2.46 1.84
N SER A 133 3.60 -2.77 2.68
CA SER A 133 2.97 -1.80 3.58
C SER A 133 3.95 -1.16 4.55
N TYR A 134 4.97 -1.88 4.99
CA TYR A 134 5.98 -1.37 5.91
C TYR A 134 6.82 -0.25 5.28
N ASN A 135 7.25 -0.41 4.03
CA ASN A 135 7.99 0.64 3.32
C ASN A 135 7.08 1.79 2.85
N ILE A 136 5.80 1.53 2.60
CA ILE A 136 4.79 2.57 2.38
C ILE A 136 4.67 3.46 3.63
N MET A 137 4.58 2.85 4.82
CA MET A 137 4.60 3.60 6.09
C MET A 137 5.92 4.36 6.28
N ALA A 138 7.07 3.78 5.91
CA ALA A 138 8.37 4.45 5.96
C ALA A 138 8.43 5.69 5.05
N ALA A 139 7.78 5.65 3.89
CA ALA A 139 7.60 6.81 3.02
C ALA A 139 6.58 7.83 3.54
N GLY A 140 5.96 7.58 4.70
CA GLY A 140 4.93 8.45 5.26
C GLY A 140 3.66 8.50 4.42
N LYS A 141 3.36 7.44 3.65
CA LYS A 141 2.17 7.43 2.79
C LYS A 141 0.99 6.75 3.47
N PRO A 142 -0.19 7.39 3.47
CA PRO A 142 -1.44 6.77 3.88
C PRO A 142 -1.74 5.52 3.05
N ILE A 143 -2.35 4.52 3.67
CA ILE A 143 -2.69 3.27 3.03
C ILE A 143 -4.19 3.17 2.80
N LEU A 144 -4.62 3.01 1.55
CA LEU A 144 -5.95 2.52 1.22
C LEU A 144 -5.86 1.00 1.07
N TYR A 145 -6.30 0.28 2.10
CA TYR A 145 -6.26 -1.18 2.11
C TYR A 145 -7.58 -1.79 1.66
N ILE A 146 -7.50 -2.70 0.70
CA ILE A 146 -8.63 -3.49 0.21
C ILE A 146 -8.39 -4.94 0.61
N GLY A 147 -9.14 -5.45 1.59
CA GLY A 147 -8.92 -6.79 2.12
C GLY A 147 -9.71 -7.08 3.40
N ASP A 148 -9.43 -8.25 3.98
CA ASP A 148 -10.08 -8.69 5.21
C ASP A 148 -9.74 -7.78 6.40
N GLU A 149 -10.77 -7.38 7.15
CA GLU A 149 -10.65 -6.49 8.32
C GLU A 149 -9.89 -7.09 9.50
N LYS A 150 -9.64 -8.40 9.50
CA LYS A 150 -8.88 -9.13 10.53
C LYS A 150 -7.41 -9.28 10.13
N SER A 151 -7.02 -8.84 8.93
CA SER A 151 -5.64 -8.90 8.48
C SER A 151 -4.74 -7.99 9.31
N GLU A 152 -3.44 -8.29 9.36
CA GLU A 152 -2.46 -7.50 10.10
C GLU A 152 -2.50 -6.02 9.69
N ILE A 153 -2.57 -5.74 8.40
CA ILE A 153 -2.58 -4.35 7.90
C ILE A 153 -3.88 -3.63 8.26
N ALA A 154 -5.03 -4.31 8.20
CA ALA A 154 -6.30 -3.73 8.64
C ALA A 154 -6.27 -3.38 10.13
N LEU A 155 -5.69 -4.24 10.96
CA LEU A 155 -5.51 -3.98 12.39
C LEU A 155 -4.57 -2.79 12.63
N CYS A 156 -3.45 -2.72 11.91
CA CYS A 156 -2.54 -1.58 11.97
C CYS A 156 -3.21 -0.26 11.57
N ILE A 157 -4.03 -0.26 10.52
CA ILE A 157 -4.79 0.93 10.09
C ILE A 157 -5.71 1.40 11.21
N LYS A 158 -6.46 0.48 11.83
CA LYS A 158 -7.38 0.79 12.92
C LYS A 158 -6.65 1.30 14.19
N GLU A 159 -5.53 0.67 14.55
CA GLU A 159 -4.76 0.97 15.76
C GLU A 159 -4.00 2.29 15.67
N TYR A 160 -3.39 2.56 14.50
CA TYR A 160 -2.47 3.69 14.36
C TYR A 160 -3.01 4.84 13.50
N ASN A 161 -4.23 4.72 12.98
CA ASN A 161 -4.83 5.72 12.09
C ASN A 161 -3.89 6.10 10.93
N ILE A 162 -3.47 5.10 10.15
CA ILE A 162 -2.51 5.23 9.04
C ILE A 162 -3.16 5.10 7.65
N GLY A 163 -4.49 5.13 7.58
CA GLY A 163 -5.20 4.99 6.31
C GLY A 163 -6.65 4.53 6.45
N TRP A 164 -7.15 3.89 5.40
CA TRP A 164 -8.55 3.47 5.27
C TRP A 164 -8.65 2.00 4.87
N LEU A 165 -9.81 1.42 5.15
CA LEU A 165 -10.12 0.03 4.89
C LEU A 165 -11.40 -0.07 4.05
N VAL A 166 -11.34 -0.84 2.98
CA VAL A 166 -12.49 -1.22 2.13
C VAL A 166 -12.53 -2.75 2.01
N LYS A 167 -13.72 -3.31 2.00
CA LYS A 167 -13.90 -4.74 1.74
C LYS A 167 -13.50 -5.09 0.31
N PRO A 168 -12.97 -6.29 0.05
CA PRO A 168 -12.74 -6.76 -1.31
C PRO A 168 -14.07 -6.94 -2.06
N ASP A 169 -13.99 -6.97 -3.38
CA ASP A 169 -15.10 -7.23 -4.30
C ASP A 169 -16.32 -6.28 -4.18
N ASP A 170 -16.04 -5.04 -3.74
CA ASP A 170 -17.03 -3.95 -3.68
C ASP A 170 -16.48 -2.69 -4.37
N PRO A 171 -16.59 -2.58 -5.70
CA PRO A 171 -16.06 -1.45 -6.46
C PRO A 171 -16.78 -0.13 -6.15
N TYR A 172 -18.04 -0.16 -5.74
CA TYR A 172 -18.78 1.05 -5.36
C TYR A 172 -18.29 1.63 -4.04
N SER A 173 -18.11 0.80 -3.02
CA SER A 173 -17.51 1.23 -1.76
C SER A 173 -16.09 1.73 -1.95
N LEU A 174 -15.31 1.08 -2.81
CA LEU A 174 -13.95 1.53 -3.13
C LEU A 174 -13.96 2.89 -3.83
N LYS A 175 -14.81 3.07 -4.84
CA LYS A 175 -15.00 4.37 -5.52
C LYS A 175 -15.40 5.48 -4.53
N ASN A 176 -16.37 5.21 -3.67
CA ASN A 176 -16.81 6.19 -2.68
C ASN A 176 -15.70 6.55 -1.68
N MET A 177 -14.87 5.58 -1.27
CA MET A 177 -13.72 5.82 -0.41
C MET A 177 -12.65 6.67 -1.11
N ILE A 178 -12.35 6.40 -2.38
CA ILE A 178 -11.42 7.20 -3.20
C ILE A 178 -11.86 8.66 -3.24
N GLU A 179 -13.14 8.91 -3.53
CA GLU A 179 -13.69 10.26 -3.58
C GLU A 179 -13.71 10.94 -2.21
N TYR A 180 -14.07 10.20 -1.15
CA TYR A 180 -14.00 10.69 0.23
C TYR A 180 -12.60 11.14 0.61
N ILE A 181 -11.57 10.33 0.30
CA ILE A 181 -10.17 10.66 0.57
C ILE A 181 -9.76 11.93 -0.17
N TYR A 182 -10.11 12.04 -1.45
CA TYR A 182 -9.82 13.22 -2.24
C TYR A 182 -10.48 14.49 -1.69
N GLN A 183 -11.75 14.40 -1.30
CA GLN A 183 -12.48 15.53 -0.70
C GLN A 183 -11.90 15.98 0.64
N ASN A 184 -11.26 15.07 1.38
CA ASN A 184 -10.65 15.33 2.68
C ASN A 184 -9.10 15.36 2.64
N LYS A 185 -8.52 15.65 1.48
CA LYS A 185 -7.06 15.63 1.26
C LYS A 185 -6.26 16.52 2.21
N ASP A 186 -6.84 17.60 2.69
CA ASP A 186 -6.18 18.52 3.64
C ASP A 186 -5.92 17.86 5.01
N SER A 187 -6.63 16.78 5.33
CA SER A 187 -6.42 16.02 6.57
C SER A 187 -5.32 14.96 6.47
N LEU A 188 -4.74 14.73 5.30
CA LEU A 188 -3.75 13.67 5.07
C LEU A 188 -2.48 13.81 5.91
N ILE A 189 -2.09 15.05 6.23
CA ILE A 189 -0.83 15.30 6.94
C ILE A 189 -0.75 14.57 8.29
N SER A 190 -1.86 14.46 9.00
CA SER A 190 -1.90 13.72 10.27
C SER A 190 -1.71 12.23 10.06
N ILE A 191 -2.33 11.66 9.01
CA ILE A 191 -2.23 10.23 8.67
C ILE A 191 -0.82 9.91 8.16
N GLN A 192 -0.22 10.79 7.37
CA GLN A 192 1.16 10.69 6.90
C GLN A 192 2.16 10.67 8.06
N ASN A 193 2.00 11.58 9.02
CA ASN A 193 2.83 11.64 10.21
C ASN A 193 2.68 10.37 11.06
N ASN A 194 1.47 9.87 11.23
CA ASN A 194 1.22 8.61 11.93
C ASN A 194 1.89 7.43 11.22
N ALA A 195 1.76 7.32 9.90
CA ALA A 195 2.39 6.26 9.12
C ALA A 195 3.91 6.27 9.32
N ARG A 196 4.54 7.45 9.21
CA ARG A 196 5.98 7.59 9.43
C ARG A 196 6.36 7.23 10.88
N LEU A 197 5.65 7.75 11.87
CA LEU A 197 5.91 7.48 13.27
C LEU A 197 5.88 5.97 13.57
N VAL A 198 4.90 5.26 13.04
CA VAL A 198 4.74 3.81 13.23
C VAL A 198 5.90 3.06 12.58
N ALA A 199 6.35 3.46 11.39
CA ALA A 199 7.51 2.88 10.74
C ALA A 199 8.80 3.09 11.57
N ASP A 200 8.96 4.25 12.21
CA ASP A 200 10.15 4.57 13.00
C ASP A 200 10.16 3.97 14.41
N THR A 201 8.98 3.70 14.97
CA THR A 201 8.87 3.25 16.36
C THR A 201 8.46 1.79 16.51
N VAL A 202 7.41 1.36 15.80
CA VAL A 202 6.84 0.00 15.93
C VAL A 202 7.53 -0.98 15.01
N PHE A 203 7.71 -0.60 13.73
CA PHE A 203 8.22 -1.48 12.67
C PHE A 203 9.63 -1.13 12.20
N ALA A 204 10.38 -0.34 12.98
CA ALA A 204 11.76 -0.02 12.65
C ALA A 204 12.61 -1.30 12.52
N LYS A 205 13.38 -1.40 11.43
CA LYS A 205 14.22 -2.56 11.10
C LYS A 205 15.09 -3.00 12.27
N GLU A 206 15.79 -2.07 12.90
CA GLU A 206 16.67 -2.38 14.03
C GLU A 206 15.90 -2.96 15.22
N ARG A 207 14.74 -2.40 15.54
CA ARG A 207 13.89 -2.90 16.61
C ARG A 207 13.41 -4.34 16.35
N ILE A 208 12.99 -4.61 15.13
CA ILE A 208 12.52 -5.96 14.76
C ILE A 208 13.68 -6.96 14.76
N LEU A 209 14.84 -6.59 14.21
CA LEU A 209 16.03 -7.45 14.23
C LEU A 209 16.48 -7.76 15.66
N ASN A 210 16.46 -6.80 16.58
CA ASN A 210 16.79 -7.03 17.98
C ASN A 210 15.85 -8.06 18.64
N ARG A 211 14.56 -8.12 18.26
CA ARG A 211 13.65 -9.18 18.71
C ARG A 211 14.04 -10.56 18.21
N TYR A 212 14.53 -10.67 16.96
CA TYR A 212 15.08 -11.92 16.44
C TYR A 212 16.34 -12.35 17.21
N TYR A 213 17.27 -11.43 17.44
CA TYR A 213 18.49 -11.73 18.22
C TYR A 213 18.16 -12.22 19.64
N ALA A 214 17.21 -11.56 20.32
CA ALA A 214 16.79 -11.97 21.66
C ALA A 214 16.10 -13.35 21.73
N LEU A 215 15.65 -13.90 20.59
CA LEU A 215 15.10 -15.27 20.55
C LEU A 215 16.16 -16.33 20.24
N LEU A 216 17.29 -15.92 19.66
CA LEU A 216 18.36 -16.82 19.24
C LEU A 216 19.51 -16.90 20.27
N SER A 217 19.55 -15.94 21.20
CA SER A 217 20.46 -15.92 22.37
C SER A 217 19.84 -16.65 23.56
#